data_1aa5c9cdb21f85c27283d3bf3b3d7b2e
#
_entry.id   1aa5c9cdb21f85c27283d3bf3b3d7b2e
#
_cell.length_a   1.000
_cell.length_b   1.000
_cell.length_c   1.000
_cell.angle_alpha   90.00
_cell.angle_beta   90.00
_cell.angle_gamma   90.00
#
_symmetry.space_group_name_H-M   'P 1'
#
loop_
_entity.id
_entity.type
_entity.pdbx_description
1 polymer ?
#
loop_
_entity_poly.entity_id
_entity_poly.type
_entity_poly.pdbx_seq_one_letter_code
_entity_poly.pdbx_strand_id
1 'polypeptide(L)'
;KVRHIEDKVITHQKDDDGNLKWITTETGLVIGADLFIDCSGFKSLLLEKVMRSEWEQFETLPNDSAVAARIPYKDEEDKRNKMSCVTDCKALSSGWLWDIPLWSRLGTGYVYSSEFQSKESAEEEFRQETGWDGDVRHIRFRHGLHKDAWIKNVVGVGLAYGFIEPLESTGLMTTHENIMRLLRLLMNRQRRINQFD
;
A
#
# COMPACT_ATOMS: atom_id res chain seq x y z
N LYS A 1 -21.93 12.00 9.64
CA LYS A 1 -22.08 10.52 9.56
C LYS A 1 -21.24 10.01 8.40
N VAL A 2 -20.51 8.92 8.60
CA VAL A 2 -19.81 8.19 7.52
C VAL A 2 -20.81 7.19 6.91
N ARG A 3 -20.86 7.14 5.56
CA ARG A 3 -21.58 6.11 4.82
C ARG A 3 -20.57 5.09 4.32
N HIS A 4 -20.68 3.84 4.74
CA HIS A 4 -19.91 2.73 4.23
C HIS A 4 -20.66 2.07 3.06
N ILE A 5 -19.96 1.82 1.96
CA ILE A 5 -20.48 1.16 0.75
C ILE A 5 -19.49 0.06 0.40
N GLU A 6 -19.94 -1.19 0.51
CA GLU A 6 -19.17 -2.36 0.11
C GLU A 6 -19.51 -2.71 -1.34
N ASP A 7 -18.73 -2.16 -2.28
CA ASP A 7 -18.99 -2.33 -3.70
C ASP A 7 -17.71 -2.08 -4.51
N LYS A 8 -17.70 -2.48 -5.76
CA LYS A 8 -16.56 -2.37 -6.66
C LYS A 8 -16.79 -1.26 -7.68
N VAL A 9 -15.87 -0.33 -7.76
CA VAL A 9 -15.87 0.72 -8.80
C VAL A 9 -15.55 0.08 -10.15
N ILE A 10 -16.44 0.30 -11.15
CA ILE A 10 -16.30 -0.25 -12.50
C ILE A 10 -16.11 0.79 -13.58
N THR A 11 -16.65 2.01 -13.39
CA THR A 11 -16.51 3.08 -14.36
C THR A 11 -16.54 4.45 -13.70
N HIS A 12 -16.23 5.47 -14.47
CA HIS A 12 -16.14 6.85 -14.02
C HIS A 12 -16.53 7.82 -15.14
N GLN A 13 -16.81 9.06 -14.78
CA GLN A 13 -16.95 10.15 -15.73
C GLN A 13 -16.25 11.40 -15.22
N LYS A 14 -15.60 12.12 -16.14
CA LYS A 14 -15.04 13.46 -15.91
C LYS A 14 -15.97 14.52 -16.43
N ASP A 15 -15.86 15.73 -15.88
CA ASP A 15 -16.46 16.94 -16.44
C ASP A 15 -15.57 17.55 -17.54
N ASP A 16 -16.02 18.64 -18.15
CA ASP A 16 -15.30 19.34 -19.23
C ASP A 16 -13.99 19.99 -18.75
N ASP A 17 -13.88 20.28 -17.45
CA ASP A 17 -12.66 20.80 -16.82
C ASP A 17 -11.67 19.71 -16.41
N GLY A 18 -12.04 18.43 -16.59
CA GLY A 18 -11.23 17.27 -16.28
C GLY A 18 -11.28 16.81 -14.83
N ASN A 19 -12.18 17.36 -14.02
CA ASN A 19 -12.43 16.82 -12.68
C ASN A 19 -13.19 15.49 -12.76
N LEU A 20 -12.97 14.62 -11.79
CA LEU A 20 -13.79 13.43 -11.63
C LEU A 20 -15.19 13.81 -11.13
N LYS A 21 -16.20 13.65 -12.00
CA LYS A 21 -17.57 14.03 -11.71
C LYS A 21 -18.27 12.99 -10.86
N TRP A 22 -18.15 11.71 -11.24
CA TRP A 22 -18.66 10.57 -10.49
C TRP A 22 -17.93 9.28 -10.81
N ILE A 23 -18.08 8.32 -9.91
CA ILE A 23 -17.73 6.91 -10.12
C ILE A 23 -19.02 6.09 -10.09
N THR A 24 -19.02 4.97 -10.83
CA THR A 24 -20.15 4.01 -10.80
C THR A 24 -19.65 2.67 -10.31
N THR A 25 -20.44 2.04 -9.47
CA THR A 25 -20.11 0.75 -8.89
C THR A 25 -20.78 -0.40 -9.66
N GLU A 26 -20.38 -1.63 -9.36
CA GLU A 26 -20.87 -2.85 -10.01
C GLU A 26 -22.38 -3.05 -9.81
N THR A 27 -22.93 -2.61 -8.68
CA THR A 27 -24.39 -2.61 -8.42
C THR A 27 -25.13 -1.46 -9.09
N GLY A 28 -24.44 -0.58 -9.85
CA GLY A 28 -25.03 0.55 -10.56
C GLY A 28 -25.18 1.82 -9.71
N LEU A 29 -24.64 1.85 -8.47
CA LEU A 29 -24.66 3.06 -7.67
C LEU A 29 -23.73 4.11 -8.26
N VAL A 30 -24.21 5.33 -8.43
CA VAL A 30 -23.46 6.50 -8.90
C VAL A 30 -23.09 7.37 -7.69
N ILE A 31 -21.81 7.68 -7.55
CA ILE A 31 -21.27 8.43 -6.41
C ILE A 31 -20.49 9.64 -6.95
N GLY A 32 -21.00 10.85 -6.69
CA GLY A 32 -20.33 12.12 -6.92
C GLY A 32 -19.76 12.69 -5.63
N ALA A 33 -18.69 13.46 -5.74
CA ALA A 33 -18.06 14.16 -4.63
C ALA A 33 -17.27 15.37 -5.11
N ASP A 34 -17.04 16.35 -4.21
CA ASP A 34 -16.19 17.51 -4.47
C ASP A 34 -14.69 17.12 -4.43
N LEU A 35 -14.35 16.09 -3.65
CA LEU A 35 -13.00 15.53 -3.52
C LEU A 35 -13.06 14.02 -3.42
N PHE A 36 -12.22 13.34 -4.20
CA PHE A 36 -12.02 11.89 -4.14
C PHE A 36 -10.65 11.59 -3.55
N ILE A 37 -10.59 10.69 -2.58
CA ILE A 37 -9.34 10.20 -2.01
C ILE A 37 -9.14 8.77 -2.47
N ASP A 38 -8.09 8.57 -3.28
CA ASP A 38 -7.72 7.27 -3.80
C ASP A 38 -6.88 6.51 -2.77
N CYS A 39 -7.47 5.49 -2.15
CA CYS A 39 -6.82 4.53 -1.26
C CYS A 39 -6.84 3.12 -1.86
N SER A 40 -6.91 2.97 -3.18
CA SER A 40 -7.06 1.69 -3.87
C SER A 40 -5.78 0.82 -3.91
N GLY A 41 -4.76 1.21 -3.16
CA GLY A 41 -3.50 0.47 -3.05
C GLY A 41 -2.68 0.54 -4.35
N PHE A 42 -1.89 -0.46 -4.63
CA PHE A 42 -1.05 -0.53 -5.84
C PHE A 42 -1.82 -0.38 -7.16
N LYS A 43 -3.14 -0.52 -7.15
CA LYS A 43 -3.97 -0.32 -8.35
C LYS A 43 -4.04 1.15 -8.77
N SER A 44 -3.91 2.07 -7.79
CA SER A 44 -4.03 3.52 -8.00
C SER A 44 -5.16 3.85 -8.97
N LEU A 45 -6.37 3.37 -8.61
CA LEU A 45 -7.52 3.32 -9.51
C LEU A 45 -7.92 4.71 -10.03
N LEU A 46 -7.96 5.69 -9.14
CA LEU A 46 -8.36 7.04 -9.51
C LEU A 46 -7.16 7.89 -9.93
N LEU A 47 -6.08 7.92 -9.14
CA LEU A 47 -4.94 8.79 -9.42
C LEU A 47 -4.19 8.38 -10.69
N GLU A 48 -3.85 7.09 -10.85
CA GLU A 48 -3.12 6.61 -12.02
C GLU A 48 -4.05 6.32 -13.21
N LYS A 49 -5.09 5.46 -13.00
CA LYS A 49 -5.88 4.97 -14.14
C LYS A 49 -6.83 6.03 -14.68
N VAL A 50 -7.43 6.85 -13.81
CA VAL A 50 -8.39 7.89 -14.21
C VAL A 50 -7.71 9.22 -14.48
N MET A 51 -6.89 9.73 -13.54
CA MET A 51 -6.29 11.05 -13.67
C MET A 51 -4.98 11.06 -14.45
N ARG A 52 -4.39 9.88 -14.73
CA ARG A 52 -3.19 9.70 -15.55
C ARG A 52 -1.94 10.32 -14.94
N SER A 53 -1.82 10.29 -13.60
CA SER A 53 -0.58 10.69 -12.94
C SER A 53 0.59 9.81 -13.42
N GLU A 54 1.70 10.45 -13.78
CA GLU A 54 2.93 9.77 -14.20
C GLU A 54 3.58 9.10 -12.99
N TRP A 55 4.14 7.90 -13.21
CA TRP A 55 4.90 7.18 -12.20
C TRP A 55 6.38 7.49 -12.33
N GLU A 56 7.02 7.88 -11.23
CA GLU A 56 8.46 8.07 -11.12
C GLU A 56 9.06 6.90 -10.35
N GLN A 57 9.83 6.06 -11.04
CA GLN A 57 10.48 4.88 -10.49
C GLN A 57 11.74 5.28 -9.70
N PHE A 58 11.95 4.64 -8.54
CA PHE A 58 13.22 4.72 -7.83
C PHE A 58 14.17 3.63 -8.33
N GLU A 59 15.15 4.02 -9.14
CA GLU A 59 16.09 3.08 -9.79
C GLU A 59 17.14 2.50 -8.83
N THR A 60 17.29 3.11 -7.66
CA THR A 60 18.31 2.70 -6.67
C THR A 60 17.88 1.55 -5.75
N LEU A 61 16.60 1.16 -5.80
CA LEU A 61 16.05 0.10 -4.97
C LEU A 61 15.83 -1.16 -5.82
N PRO A 62 16.65 -2.22 -5.64
CA PRO A 62 16.63 -3.39 -6.50
C PRO A 62 15.50 -4.38 -6.19
N ASN A 63 14.96 -4.38 -4.98
CA ASN A 63 13.95 -5.36 -4.57
C ASN A 63 12.58 -5.00 -5.14
N ASP A 64 11.95 -5.92 -5.86
CA ASP A 64 10.67 -5.71 -6.55
C ASP A 64 9.64 -6.81 -6.27
N SER A 65 10.02 -7.79 -5.48
CA SER A 65 9.23 -8.99 -5.25
C SER A 65 9.27 -9.42 -3.79
N ALA A 66 8.25 -10.14 -3.36
CA ALA A 66 8.24 -10.77 -2.04
C ALA A 66 7.46 -12.09 -2.06
N VAL A 67 7.88 -13.01 -1.20
CA VAL A 67 7.12 -14.17 -0.78
C VAL A 67 6.75 -14.00 0.70
N ALA A 68 5.49 -14.19 1.06
CA ALA A 68 5.01 -13.93 2.41
C ALA A 68 4.07 -15.02 2.91
N ALA A 69 4.10 -15.28 4.21
CA ALA A 69 3.26 -16.23 4.88
C ALA A 69 2.64 -15.68 6.17
N ARG A 70 1.60 -16.36 6.63
CA ARG A 70 0.96 -16.16 7.92
C ARG A 70 1.11 -17.45 8.70
N ILE A 71 2.10 -17.52 9.58
CA ILE A 71 2.44 -18.75 10.29
C ILE A 71 1.74 -18.73 11.66
N PRO A 72 0.73 -19.57 11.91
CA PRO A 72 0.12 -19.66 13.22
C PRO A 72 1.14 -20.20 14.25
N TYR A 73 1.02 -19.78 15.49
CA TYR A 73 1.78 -20.39 16.56
C TYR A 73 1.28 -21.82 16.79
N LYS A 74 2.20 -22.75 17.07
CA LYS A 74 1.87 -24.15 17.31
C LYS A 74 1.07 -24.33 18.62
N ASP A 75 1.49 -23.61 19.64
CA ASP A 75 0.91 -23.60 20.98
C ASP A 75 1.30 -22.33 21.76
N GLU A 76 0.91 -22.21 23.02
CA GLU A 76 1.22 -21.07 23.87
C GLU A 76 2.71 -20.98 24.26
N GLU A 77 3.46 -22.09 24.22
CA GLU A 77 4.90 -22.09 24.45
C GLU A 77 5.64 -21.56 23.25
N ASP A 78 5.33 -22.02 22.05
CA ASP A 78 5.85 -21.50 20.76
C ASP A 78 5.56 -20.00 20.62
N LYS A 79 4.34 -19.57 21.00
CA LYS A 79 3.97 -18.17 21.04
C LYS A 79 4.83 -17.36 21.99
N ARG A 80 5.01 -17.81 23.23
CA ARG A 80 5.85 -17.10 24.21
C ARG A 80 7.29 -16.96 23.75
N ASN A 81 7.83 -18.01 23.11
CA ASN A 81 9.21 -18.02 22.64
C ASN A 81 9.43 -17.10 21.44
N LYS A 82 8.43 -16.94 20.59
CA LYS A 82 8.51 -16.11 19.37
C LYS A 82 7.98 -14.69 19.55
N MET A 83 7.19 -14.43 20.59
CA MET A 83 6.59 -13.12 20.83
C MET A 83 7.66 -12.11 21.18
N SER A 84 7.72 -11.04 20.40
CA SER A 84 8.61 -9.91 20.58
C SER A 84 7.86 -8.61 20.29
N CYS A 85 8.35 -7.49 20.82
CA CYS A 85 7.82 -6.16 20.52
C CYS A 85 8.56 -5.48 19.37
N VAL A 86 9.46 -6.19 18.71
CA VAL A 86 10.24 -5.71 17.56
C VAL A 86 10.00 -6.59 16.35
N THR A 87 10.23 -6.03 15.17
CA THR A 87 10.33 -6.78 13.92
C THR A 87 11.78 -7.22 13.76
N ASP A 88 12.00 -8.51 13.57
CA ASP A 88 13.31 -9.04 13.21
C ASP A 88 13.49 -8.98 11.69
N CYS A 89 14.68 -8.56 11.27
CA CYS A 89 15.07 -8.52 9.87
C CYS A 89 16.36 -9.31 9.70
N LYS A 90 16.35 -10.28 8.76
CA LYS A 90 17.50 -11.13 8.44
C LYS A 90 17.87 -10.95 6.98
N ALA A 91 19.16 -10.67 6.69
CA ALA A 91 19.64 -10.67 5.33
C ALA A 91 19.66 -12.09 4.75
N LEU A 92 19.18 -12.23 3.51
CA LEU A 92 19.22 -13.45 2.72
C LEU A 92 19.99 -13.21 1.42
N SER A 93 20.04 -14.22 0.55
CA SER A 93 20.92 -14.21 -0.62
C SER A 93 20.67 -13.05 -1.60
N SER A 94 19.42 -12.67 -1.80
CA SER A 94 19.03 -11.63 -2.77
C SER A 94 18.08 -10.59 -2.20
N GLY A 95 18.10 -10.41 -0.87
CA GLY A 95 17.23 -9.49 -0.18
C GLY A 95 17.20 -9.71 1.33
N TRP A 96 16.02 -9.61 1.96
CA TRP A 96 15.89 -9.71 3.40
C TRP A 96 14.54 -10.28 3.82
N LEU A 97 14.55 -11.04 4.90
CA LEU A 97 13.38 -11.65 5.52
C LEU A 97 12.94 -10.80 6.72
N TRP A 98 11.63 -10.61 6.87
CA TRP A 98 11.05 -10.01 8.08
C TRP A 98 10.27 -11.04 8.87
N ASP A 99 10.31 -10.90 10.20
CA ASP A 99 9.46 -11.59 11.15
C ASP A 99 8.76 -10.58 12.04
N ILE A 100 7.44 -10.54 11.98
CA ILE A 100 6.58 -9.65 12.76
C ILE A 100 5.72 -10.51 13.69
N PRO A 101 6.07 -10.64 14.98
CA PRO A 101 5.24 -11.35 15.95
C PRO A 101 3.94 -10.59 16.20
N LEU A 102 2.82 -11.18 15.80
CA LEU A 102 1.48 -10.69 16.06
C LEU A 102 0.81 -11.54 17.12
N TRP A 103 -0.25 -11.04 17.76
CA TRP A 103 -0.92 -11.76 18.84
C TRP A 103 -1.38 -13.18 18.47
N SER A 104 -1.80 -13.41 17.25
CA SER A 104 -2.37 -14.68 16.78
C SER A 104 -1.46 -15.50 15.86
N ARG A 105 -0.35 -14.91 15.38
CA ARG A 105 0.52 -15.53 14.38
C ARG A 105 1.82 -14.78 14.22
N LEU A 106 2.78 -15.39 13.56
CA LEU A 106 3.93 -14.71 12.98
C LEU A 106 3.57 -14.26 11.56
N GLY A 107 3.67 -12.96 11.28
CA GLY A 107 3.67 -12.43 9.93
C GLY A 107 5.10 -12.43 9.42
N THR A 108 5.40 -13.20 8.38
CA THR A 108 6.77 -13.30 7.86
C THR A 108 6.79 -13.23 6.35
N GLY A 109 7.93 -12.84 5.80
CA GLY A 109 8.13 -12.85 4.37
C GLY A 109 9.55 -12.44 3.98
N TYR A 110 9.87 -12.71 2.74
CA TYR A 110 11.15 -12.46 2.12
C TYR A 110 10.98 -11.48 0.96
N VAL A 111 11.52 -10.29 1.11
CA VAL A 111 11.65 -9.28 0.04
C VAL A 111 12.92 -9.56 -0.73
N TYR A 112 12.86 -9.64 -2.04
CA TYR A 112 14.00 -9.97 -2.88
C TYR A 112 13.96 -9.24 -4.23
N SER A 113 15.10 -9.22 -4.91
CA SER A 113 15.23 -8.72 -6.27
C SER A 113 15.00 -9.84 -7.29
N SER A 114 14.00 -9.67 -8.15
CA SER A 114 13.74 -10.62 -9.24
C SER A 114 14.83 -10.63 -10.33
N GLU A 115 15.74 -9.67 -10.32
CA GLU A 115 16.92 -9.65 -11.18
C GLU A 115 17.93 -10.71 -10.76
N PHE A 116 18.09 -10.94 -9.45
CA PHE A 116 19.11 -11.84 -8.92
C PHE A 116 18.58 -13.21 -8.52
N GLN A 117 17.27 -13.36 -8.32
CA GLN A 117 16.68 -14.61 -7.86
C GLN A 117 15.31 -14.87 -8.48
N SER A 118 15.06 -16.11 -8.93
CA SER A 118 13.74 -16.50 -9.43
C SER A 118 12.73 -16.62 -8.32
N LYS A 119 11.47 -16.55 -8.68
CA LYS A 119 10.33 -16.73 -7.76
C LYS A 119 10.40 -18.06 -7.01
N GLU A 120 10.71 -19.13 -7.70
CA GLU A 120 10.79 -20.49 -7.17
C GLU A 120 11.95 -20.63 -6.20
N SER A 121 13.13 -20.09 -6.54
CA SER A 121 14.31 -20.10 -5.68
C SER A 121 14.10 -19.25 -4.42
N ALA A 122 13.43 -18.10 -4.55
CA ALA A 122 13.12 -17.25 -3.40
C ALA A 122 12.10 -17.93 -2.45
N GLU A 123 11.12 -18.65 -2.99
CA GLU A 123 10.20 -19.44 -2.17
C GLU A 123 10.90 -20.60 -1.47
N GLU A 124 11.82 -21.29 -2.15
CA GLU A 124 12.59 -22.38 -1.56
C GLU A 124 13.47 -21.87 -0.41
N GLU A 125 14.20 -20.77 -0.61
CA GLU A 125 15.02 -20.14 0.44
C GLU A 125 14.15 -19.68 1.62
N PHE A 126 13.01 -19.05 1.36
CA PHE A 126 12.04 -18.66 2.39
C PHE A 126 11.55 -19.86 3.20
N ARG A 127 11.23 -20.98 2.56
CA ARG A 127 10.78 -22.20 3.23
C ARG A 127 11.90 -22.86 4.05
N GLN A 128 13.14 -22.85 3.56
CA GLN A 128 14.30 -23.35 4.30
C GLN A 128 14.54 -22.51 5.56
N GLU A 129 14.45 -21.19 5.45
CA GLU A 129 14.70 -20.28 6.56
C GLU A 129 13.59 -20.30 7.63
N THR A 130 12.34 -20.41 7.21
CA THR A 130 11.19 -20.36 8.13
C THR A 130 10.73 -21.73 8.64
N GLY A 131 11.09 -22.79 7.93
CA GLY A 131 10.53 -24.14 8.14
C GLY A 131 9.05 -24.25 7.78
N TRP A 132 8.49 -23.28 7.03
CA TRP A 132 7.08 -23.25 6.67
C TRP A 132 6.79 -24.03 5.38
N ASP A 133 5.87 -24.98 5.45
CA ASP A 133 5.44 -25.83 4.33
C ASP A 133 4.01 -25.52 3.82
N GLY A 134 3.30 -24.61 4.50
CA GLY A 134 1.95 -24.20 4.13
C GLY A 134 1.89 -23.16 3.01
N ASP A 135 0.74 -22.52 2.88
CA ASP A 135 0.47 -21.54 1.83
C ASP A 135 1.38 -20.32 1.94
N VAL A 136 1.84 -19.87 0.77
CA VAL A 136 2.59 -18.62 0.61
C VAL A 136 1.90 -17.71 -0.40
N ARG A 137 2.13 -16.42 -0.27
CA ARG A 137 1.65 -15.40 -1.20
C ARG A 137 2.83 -14.72 -1.87
N HIS A 138 2.86 -14.75 -3.19
CA HIS A 138 3.80 -13.94 -3.96
C HIS A 138 3.23 -12.57 -4.25
N ILE A 139 4.06 -11.57 -4.09
CA ILE A 139 3.72 -10.16 -4.28
C ILE A 139 4.78 -9.58 -5.20
N ARG A 140 4.35 -8.90 -6.26
CA ARG A 140 5.22 -8.07 -7.07
C ARG A 140 4.84 -6.62 -6.86
N PHE A 141 5.82 -5.75 -6.72
CA PHE A 141 5.61 -4.32 -6.47
C PHE A 141 6.65 -3.50 -7.23
N ARG A 142 6.40 -2.21 -7.29
CA ARG A 142 7.33 -1.23 -7.86
C ARG A 142 7.63 -0.17 -6.80
N HIS A 143 8.87 0.29 -6.74
CA HIS A 143 9.27 1.41 -5.91
C HIS A 143 9.15 2.71 -6.68
N GLY A 144 8.66 3.73 -6.04
CA GLY A 144 8.47 5.02 -6.66
C GLY A 144 7.25 5.72 -6.10
N LEU A 145 6.92 6.82 -6.73
CA LEU A 145 5.73 7.58 -6.41
C LEU A 145 5.13 8.19 -7.67
N HIS A 146 3.89 8.56 -7.60
CA HIS A 146 3.28 9.39 -8.63
C HIS A 146 3.81 10.81 -8.52
N LYS A 147 4.20 11.41 -9.66
CA LYS A 147 4.71 12.77 -9.75
C LYS A 147 3.79 13.77 -9.07
N ASP A 148 2.49 13.61 -9.27
CA ASP A 148 1.46 14.42 -8.67
C ASP A 148 0.59 13.57 -7.74
N ALA A 149 0.66 13.86 -6.43
CA ALA A 149 -0.22 13.22 -5.44
C ALA A 149 -1.66 13.73 -5.52
N TRP A 150 -1.87 14.90 -6.12
CA TRP A 150 -3.17 15.57 -6.21
C TRP A 150 -3.36 16.16 -7.61
N ILE A 151 -4.32 15.62 -8.36
CA ILE A 151 -4.71 16.10 -9.68
C ILE A 151 -6.19 16.47 -9.68
N LYS A 152 -6.50 17.75 -9.93
CA LYS A 152 -7.87 18.27 -9.92
C LYS A 152 -8.55 18.01 -8.57
N ASN A 153 -9.59 17.19 -8.53
CA ASN A 153 -10.30 16.79 -7.32
C ASN A 153 -10.01 15.34 -6.88
N VAL A 154 -8.88 14.79 -7.28
CA VAL A 154 -8.44 13.44 -6.88
C VAL A 154 -7.09 13.50 -6.16
N VAL A 155 -7.01 12.89 -4.99
CA VAL A 155 -5.80 12.78 -4.17
C VAL A 155 -5.47 11.31 -3.94
N GLY A 156 -4.25 10.89 -4.24
CA GLY A 156 -3.73 9.57 -3.89
C GLY A 156 -3.14 9.55 -2.48
N VAL A 157 -3.45 8.50 -1.72
CA VAL A 157 -2.94 8.29 -0.35
C VAL A 157 -2.44 6.87 -0.19
N GLY A 158 -1.34 6.72 0.55
CA GLY A 158 -0.70 5.42 0.80
C GLY A 158 -0.18 4.77 -0.48
N LEU A 159 -0.39 3.48 -0.66
CA LEU A 159 0.10 2.71 -1.82
C LEU A 159 -0.52 3.17 -3.16
N ALA A 160 -1.60 3.95 -3.14
CA ALA A 160 -2.15 4.54 -4.36
C ALA A 160 -1.35 5.75 -4.83
N TYR A 161 -0.58 6.38 -3.95
CA TYR A 161 0.34 7.46 -4.29
C TYR A 161 1.76 6.96 -4.57
N GLY A 162 2.28 6.06 -3.73
CA GLY A 162 3.65 5.59 -3.89
C GLY A 162 4.02 4.48 -2.91
N PHE A 163 5.18 3.89 -3.14
CA PHE A 163 5.73 2.85 -2.29
C PHE A 163 7.25 2.91 -2.25
N ILE A 164 7.77 2.79 -1.04
CA ILE A 164 9.20 2.63 -0.76
C ILE A 164 9.37 1.28 -0.08
N GLU A 165 10.48 0.63 -0.29
CA GLU A 165 10.82 -0.63 0.35
C GLU A 165 10.61 -0.56 1.88
N PRO A 166 9.96 -1.57 2.49
CA PRO A 166 9.49 -1.47 3.88
C PRO A 166 10.54 -1.84 4.93
N LEU A 167 11.83 -1.93 4.62
CA LEU A 167 12.87 -2.33 5.57
C LEU A 167 12.84 -1.50 6.86
N GLU A 168 12.59 -0.20 6.74
CA GLU A 168 12.49 0.72 7.88
C GLU A 168 11.03 1.00 8.30
N SER A 169 10.07 0.21 7.80
CA SER A 169 8.63 0.33 8.12
C SER A 169 8.04 1.73 7.83
N THR A 170 8.58 2.45 6.86
CA THR A 170 8.20 3.85 6.55
C THR A 170 6.82 4.02 5.93
N GLY A 171 6.23 2.95 5.36
CA GLY A 171 4.98 3.03 4.60
C GLY A 171 3.78 3.63 5.36
N LEU A 172 3.58 3.23 6.63
CA LEU A 172 2.52 3.79 7.46
C LEU A 172 2.83 5.23 7.91
N MET A 173 4.09 5.54 8.20
CA MET A 173 4.52 6.88 8.58
C MET A 173 4.30 7.87 7.43
N THR A 174 4.70 7.54 6.21
CA THR A 174 4.50 8.40 5.03
C THR A 174 3.01 8.58 4.71
N THR A 175 2.21 7.52 4.87
CA THR A 175 0.76 7.60 4.72
C THR A 175 0.15 8.56 5.74
N HIS A 176 0.55 8.46 7.01
CA HIS A 176 0.09 9.36 8.08
C HIS A 176 0.45 10.82 7.80
N GLU A 177 1.70 11.08 7.41
CA GLU A 177 2.16 12.42 7.03
C GLU A 177 1.33 13.00 5.86
N ASN A 178 1.06 12.21 4.84
CA ASN A 178 0.25 12.64 3.71
C ASN A 178 -1.18 13.01 4.13
N ILE A 179 -1.80 12.22 5.01
CA ILE A 179 -3.12 12.53 5.58
C ILE A 179 -3.08 13.84 6.38
N MET A 180 -2.08 14.03 7.23
CA MET A 180 -1.95 15.24 8.04
C MET A 180 -1.73 16.48 7.17
N ARG A 181 -0.94 16.38 6.09
CA ARG A 181 -0.75 17.47 5.12
C ARG A 181 -2.05 17.80 4.39
N LEU A 182 -2.77 16.77 3.91
CA LEU A 182 -4.06 16.95 3.27
C LEU A 182 -5.05 17.67 4.18
N LEU A 183 -5.18 17.24 5.44
CA LEU A 183 -6.06 17.89 6.42
C LEU A 183 -5.68 19.36 6.64
N ARG A 184 -4.40 19.68 6.78
CA ARG A 184 -3.92 21.09 6.93
C ARG A 184 -4.29 21.94 5.72
N LEU A 185 -4.15 21.41 4.49
CA LEU A 185 -4.51 22.11 3.26
C LEU A 185 -6.02 22.38 3.19
N LEU A 186 -6.85 21.39 3.51
CA LEU A 186 -8.30 21.55 3.52
C LEU A 186 -8.77 22.55 4.59
N MET A 187 -8.22 22.48 5.79
CA MET A 187 -8.53 23.44 6.88
C MET A 187 -8.11 24.86 6.55
N ASN A 188 -6.95 25.06 5.93
CA ASN A 188 -6.46 26.40 5.55
C ASN A 188 -7.31 27.00 4.43
N ARG A 189 -7.82 26.19 3.50
CA ARG A 189 -8.75 26.65 2.47
C ARG A 189 -10.03 27.16 3.09
N GLN A 190 -10.60 26.43 4.05
CA GLN A 190 -11.82 26.83 4.74
C GLN A 190 -11.65 28.13 5.56
N ARG A 191 -10.49 28.30 6.21
CA ARG A 191 -10.18 29.55 6.93
C ARG A 191 -10.07 30.75 6.00
N ARG A 192 -9.57 30.59 4.77
CA ARG A 192 -9.52 31.68 3.78
C ARG A 192 -10.90 32.07 3.27
N ILE A 193 -11.78 31.10 3.07
CA ILE A 193 -13.18 31.36 2.67
C ILE A 193 -13.90 32.15 3.76
N ASN A 194 -13.76 31.74 5.02
CA ASN A 194 -14.40 32.41 6.17
C ASN A 194 -13.80 33.79 6.53
N GLN A 195 -12.70 34.22 5.89
CA GLN A 195 -12.11 35.57 6.05
C GLN A 195 -12.63 36.56 4.99
N PHE A 196 -13.35 36.11 4.00
CA PHE A 196 -13.91 36.94 2.92
C PHE A 196 -15.45 37.02 2.93
N ASP A 197 -16.14 36.36 3.90
CA ASP A 197 -17.54 36.55 4.26
C ASP A 197 -17.67 37.50 5.46
#